data_44953345c4919e82ac19da59a8a45ad3
#
_entry.id   44953345c4919e82ac19da59a8a45ad3
#
_cell.length_a   1.000
_cell.length_b   1.000
_cell.length_c   1.000
_cell.angle_alpha   90.00
_cell.angle_beta   90.00
_cell.angle_gamma   90.00
#
_symmetry.space_group_name_H-M   'P 1'
#
loop_
_entity.id
_entity.type
_entity.pdbx_description
1 polymer ?
#
loop_
_entity_poly.entity_id
_entity_poly.type
_entity_poly.pdbx_seq_one_letter_code
_entity_poly.pdbx_strand_id
1 'polypeptide(L)'
;MKTPFLIGRLIFGSFFLYNGINHIKQRQMLSQYAASKKIPQPEAAVTISGIAMLLGGASILLGIKPKYGAAAIAGFLAGVSPTMHAFWRAEDPKQRMDDMINFTKNMALMGSALALMGVEEPWPASLPVAQPQRFERVRRFARRPLAA
;
A
#
# COMPACT_ATOMS: atom_id res chain seq x y z
N MET A 1 19.98 -10.60 -8.05
CA MET A 1 18.67 -10.50 -7.34
C MET A 1 18.24 -9.08 -6.96
N LYS A 2 19.13 -8.08 -6.89
CA LYS A 2 18.75 -6.72 -6.43
C LYS A 2 18.04 -5.88 -7.51
N THR A 3 18.48 -5.95 -8.78
CA THR A 3 17.96 -5.06 -9.85
C THR A 3 16.48 -5.27 -10.18
N PRO A 4 15.97 -6.50 -10.42
CA PRO A 4 14.54 -6.70 -10.69
C PRO A 4 13.65 -6.26 -9.51
N PHE A 5 14.10 -6.51 -8.28
CA PHE A 5 13.39 -6.07 -7.09
C PHE A 5 13.30 -4.54 -7.00
N LEU A 6 14.41 -3.83 -7.27
CA LEU A 6 14.43 -2.36 -7.26
C LEU A 6 13.50 -1.77 -8.32
N ILE A 7 13.52 -2.32 -9.55
CA ILE A 7 12.63 -1.89 -10.63
C ILE A 7 11.17 -2.12 -10.25
N GLY A 8 10.83 -3.33 -9.78
CA GLY A 8 9.46 -3.66 -9.33
C GLY A 8 8.98 -2.76 -8.20
N ARG A 9 9.84 -2.50 -7.22
CA ARG A 9 9.58 -1.58 -6.11
C ARG A 9 9.31 -0.14 -6.58
N LEU A 10 10.12 0.35 -7.52
CA LEU A 10 9.95 1.70 -8.08
C LEU A 10 8.62 1.80 -8.85
N ILE A 11 8.34 0.84 -9.73
CA ILE A 11 7.09 0.82 -10.51
C ILE A 11 5.88 0.76 -9.56
N PHE A 12 5.88 -0.19 -8.63
CA PHE A 12 4.76 -0.41 -7.72
C PHE A 12 4.52 0.78 -6.77
N GLY A 13 5.58 1.27 -6.15
CA GLY A 13 5.49 2.40 -5.22
C GLY A 13 5.09 3.70 -5.92
N SER A 14 5.65 3.98 -7.11
CA SER A 14 5.29 5.15 -7.91
C SER A 14 3.84 5.10 -8.40
N PHE A 15 3.34 3.93 -8.77
CA PHE A 15 1.95 3.76 -9.17
C PHE A 15 0.99 4.17 -8.04
N PHE A 16 1.21 3.68 -6.82
CA PHE A 16 0.35 4.03 -5.70
C PHE A 16 0.54 5.46 -5.22
N LEU A 17 1.76 5.99 -5.25
CA LEU A 17 2.01 7.40 -4.93
C LEU A 17 1.26 8.32 -5.90
N TYR A 18 1.37 8.07 -7.20
CA TYR A 18 0.67 8.83 -8.23
C TYR A 18 -0.86 8.77 -8.07
N ASN A 19 -1.40 7.56 -7.85
CA ASN A 19 -2.84 7.39 -7.64
C ASN A 19 -3.31 8.06 -6.36
N GLY A 20 -2.53 8.03 -5.29
CA GLY A 20 -2.82 8.74 -4.05
C GLY A 20 -2.90 10.26 -4.25
N ILE A 21 -1.94 10.84 -5.00
CA ILE A 21 -1.98 12.26 -5.38
C ILE A 21 -3.25 12.56 -6.17
N ASN A 22 -3.61 11.70 -7.15
CA ASN A 22 -4.83 11.89 -7.94
C ASN A 22 -6.10 11.79 -7.09
N HIS A 23 -6.15 10.90 -6.12
CA HIS A 23 -7.30 10.81 -5.19
C HIS A 23 -7.51 12.12 -4.43
N ILE A 24 -6.44 12.75 -3.97
CA ILE A 24 -6.54 14.02 -3.27
C ILE A 24 -6.93 15.15 -4.23
N LYS A 25 -6.30 15.22 -5.41
CA LYS A 25 -6.59 16.27 -6.41
C LYS A 25 -8.00 16.19 -6.98
N GLN A 26 -8.50 14.97 -7.22
CA GLN A 26 -9.78 14.72 -7.85
C GLN A 26 -10.85 14.26 -6.83
N ARG A 27 -10.65 14.61 -5.55
CA ARG A 27 -11.51 14.14 -4.45
C ARG A 27 -12.99 14.31 -4.73
N GLN A 28 -13.41 15.46 -5.22
CA GLN A 28 -14.82 15.76 -5.47
C GLN A 28 -15.43 14.81 -6.51
N MET A 29 -14.76 14.64 -7.66
CA MET A 29 -15.23 13.76 -8.73
C MET A 29 -15.25 12.29 -8.26
N LEU A 30 -14.20 11.84 -7.59
CA LEU A 30 -14.11 10.46 -7.09
C LEU A 30 -15.14 10.18 -6.00
N SER A 31 -15.46 11.18 -5.15
CA SER A 31 -16.52 11.04 -4.14
C SER A 31 -17.90 10.93 -4.77
N GLN A 32 -18.18 11.67 -5.84
CA GLN A 32 -19.44 11.52 -6.60
C GLN A 32 -19.53 10.12 -7.22
N TYR A 33 -18.44 9.62 -7.79
CA TYR A 33 -18.40 8.25 -8.33
C TYR A 33 -18.58 7.20 -7.22
N ALA A 34 -17.94 7.35 -6.07
CA ALA A 34 -18.14 6.46 -4.93
C ALA A 34 -19.59 6.50 -4.41
N ALA A 35 -20.20 7.69 -4.37
CA ALA A 35 -21.61 7.85 -4.01
C ALA A 35 -22.54 7.12 -4.99
N SER A 36 -22.27 7.16 -6.30
CA SER A 36 -23.05 6.41 -7.31
C SER A 36 -22.97 4.89 -7.13
N LYS A 37 -21.87 4.40 -6.54
CA LYS A 37 -21.69 3.00 -6.12
C LYS A 37 -22.25 2.70 -4.72
N LYS A 38 -22.98 3.65 -4.11
CA LYS A 38 -23.61 3.53 -2.77
C LYS A 38 -22.59 3.32 -1.64
N ILE A 39 -21.39 3.86 -1.79
CA ILE A 39 -20.38 3.82 -0.72
C ILE A 39 -20.81 4.80 0.39
N PRO A 40 -20.88 4.35 1.66
CA PRO A 40 -21.18 5.24 2.76
C PRO A 40 -20.03 6.23 2.99
N GLN A 41 -20.37 7.49 3.30
CA GLN A 41 -19.40 8.57 3.52
C GLN A 41 -18.35 8.68 2.40
N PRO A 42 -18.74 8.90 1.15
CA PRO A 42 -17.88 8.75 -0.02
C PRO A 42 -16.67 9.69 0.01
N GLU A 43 -16.81 10.90 0.56
CA GLU A 43 -15.68 11.84 0.71
C GLU A 43 -14.62 11.32 1.69
N ALA A 44 -15.05 10.78 2.82
CA ALA A 44 -14.14 10.18 3.79
C ALA A 44 -13.45 8.95 3.21
N ALA A 45 -14.21 8.07 2.53
CA ALA A 45 -13.67 6.88 1.87
C ALA A 45 -12.59 7.22 0.83
N VAL A 46 -12.84 8.21 -0.03
CA VAL A 46 -11.87 8.66 -1.05
C VAL A 46 -10.65 9.31 -0.40
N THR A 47 -10.85 10.13 0.64
CA THR A 47 -9.74 10.79 1.33
C THR A 47 -8.85 9.76 2.05
N ILE A 48 -9.42 8.83 2.80
CA ILE A 48 -8.69 7.79 3.52
C ILE A 48 -7.93 6.89 2.55
N SER A 49 -8.57 6.47 1.45
CA SER A 49 -7.90 5.65 0.42
C SER A 49 -6.76 6.40 -0.26
N GLY A 50 -6.92 7.70 -0.54
CA GLY A 50 -5.87 8.55 -1.07
C GLY A 50 -4.67 8.64 -0.13
N ILE A 51 -4.91 8.87 1.16
CA ILE A 51 -3.85 8.90 2.20
C ILE A 51 -3.16 7.53 2.31
N ALA A 52 -3.91 6.43 2.33
CA ALA A 52 -3.35 5.09 2.40
C ALA A 52 -2.42 4.80 1.21
N MET A 53 -2.82 5.18 0.00
CA MET A 53 -1.99 5.03 -1.21
C MET A 53 -0.76 5.94 -1.19
N LEU A 54 -0.87 7.20 -0.73
CA LEU A 54 0.25 8.13 -0.60
C LEU A 54 1.29 7.60 0.37
N LEU A 55 0.86 7.27 1.59
CA LEU A 55 1.76 6.80 2.64
C LEU A 55 2.33 5.41 2.30
N GLY A 56 1.51 4.51 1.77
CA GLY A 56 1.94 3.18 1.35
C GLY A 56 2.93 3.24 0.19
N GLY A 57 2.64 4.01 -0.85
CA GLY A 57 3.52 4.21 -2.00
C GLY A 57 4.85 4.85 -1.60
N ALA A 58 4.83 5.92 -0.79
CA ALA A 58 6.02 6.58 -0.29
C ALA A 58 6.86 5.64 0.61
N SER A 59 6.23 4.91 1.52
CA SER A 59 6.87 3.92 2.39
C SER A 59 7.64 2.87 1.57
N ILE A 60 7.01 2.33 0.52
CA ILE A 60 7.63 1.35 -0.39
C ILE A 60 8.77 1.99 -1.19
N LEU A 61 8.58 3.18 -1.76
CA LEU A 61 9.62 3.87 -2.53
C LEU A 61 10.86 4.18 -1.71
N LEU A 62 10.66 4.70 -0.51
CA LEU A 62 11.75 5.11 0.39
C LEU A 62 12.37 3.92 1.14
N GLY A 63 11.68 2.79 1.19
CA GLY A 63 12.06 1.63 1.99
C GLY A 63 11.97 1.86 3.49
N ILE A 64 11.14 2.83 3.92
CA ILE A 64 10.90 3.14 5.32
C ILE A 64 9.71 2.32 5.80
N LYS A 65 9.94 1.31 6.64
CA LYS A 65 8.92 0.37 7.11
C LYS A 65 8.04 -0.18 5.96
N PRO A 66 8.63 -0.66 4.87
CA PRO A 66 7.93 -0.94 3.62
C PRO A 66 6.86 -2.03 3.75
N LYS A 67 6.99 -2.93 4.71
CA LYS A 67 5.96 -3.96 5.00
C LYS A 67 4.63 -3.35 5.45
N TYR A 68 4.68 -2.29 6.25
CA TYR A 68 3.47 -1.57 6.67
C TYR A 68 2.83 -0.82 5.51
N GLY A 69 3.66 -0.23 4.62
CA GLY A 69 3.18 0.41 3.39
C GLY A 69 2.50 -0.59 2.47
N ALA A 70 3.10 -1.76 2.27
CA ALA A 70 2.52 -2.84 1.48
C ALA A 70 1.23 -3.38 2.10
N ALA A 71 1.16 -3.52 3.44
CA ALA A 71 -0.05 -3.93 4.15
C ALA A 71 -1.18 -2.92 3.99
N ALA A 72 -0.90 -1.62 4.08
CA ALA A 72 -1.89 -0.57 3.88
C ALA A 72 -2.47 -0.61 2.45
N ILE A 73 -1.60 -0.81 1.43
CA ILE A 73 -2.03 -0.96 0.03
C ILE A 73 -2.85 -2.24 -0.15
N ALA A 74 -2.43 -3.37 0.41
CA ALA A 74 -3.18 -4.63 0.33
C ALA A 74 -4.57 -4.50 0.97
N GLY A 75 -4.66 -3.86 2.14
CA GLY A 75 -5.92 -3.58 2.82
C GLY A 75 -6.84 -2.66 2.01
N PHE A 76 -6.30 -1.58 1.41
CA PHE A 76 -7.03 -0.72 0.49
C PHE A 76 -7.59 -1.52 -0.69
N LEU A 77 -6.77 -2.33 -1.37
CA LEU A 77 -7.18 -3.12 -2.52
C LEU A 77 -8.22 -4.19 -2.15
N ALA A 78 -8.08 -4.83 -0.98
CA ALA A 78 -9.07 -5.78 -0.47
C ALA A 78 -10.45 -5.14 -0.21
N GLY A 79 -10.46 -3.88 0.23
CA GLY A 79 -11.70 -3.13 0.46
C GLY A 79 -12.31 -2.58 -0.83
N VAL A 80 -11.51 -1.91 -1.66
CA VAL A 80 -12.02 -1.21 -2.87
C VAL A 80 -12.49 -2.17 -3.94
N SER A 81 -11.86 -3.34 -4.08
CA SER A 81 -12.18 -4.26 -5.18
C SER A 81 -13.62 -4.79 -5.11
N PRO A 82 -14.11 -5.38 -4.01
CA PRO A 82 -15.48 -5.86 -3.94
C PRO A 82 -16.52 -4.74 -3.82
N THR A 83 -16.14 -3.55 -3.36
CA THR A 83 -17.09 -2.45 -3.17
C THR A 83 -17.29 -1.64 -4.44
N MET A 84 -16.22 -1.33 -5.17
CA MET A 84 -16.26 -0.49 -6.37
C MET A 84 -16.38 -1.29 -7.67
N HIS A 85 -15.87 -2.54 -7.68
CA HIS A 85 -15.76 -3.38 -8.88
C HIS A 85 -16.46 -4.73 -8.69
N ALA A 86 -17.68 -4.71 -8.15
CA ALA A 86 -18.52 -5.90 -7.97
C ALA A 86 -19.15 -6.33 -9.32
N PHE A 87 -18.34 -6.83 -10.25
CA PHE A 87 -18.76 -7.22 -11.60
C PHE A 87 -19.93 -8.23 -11.62
N TRP A 88 -20.06 -9.04 -10.55
CA TRP A 88 -21.17 -9.99 -10.38
C TRP A 88 -22.52 -9.32 -10.08
N ARG A 89 -22.54 -8.00 -9.80
CA ARG A 89 -23.75 -7.20 -9.58
C ARG A 89 -24.11 -6.31 -10.77
N ALA A 90 -23.21 -6.19 -11.75
CA ALA A 90 -23.43 -5.35 -12.92
C ALA A 90 -24.39 -6.02 -13.91
N GLU A 91 -25.48 -5.34 -14.25
CA GLU A 91 -26.48 -5.79 -15.22
C GLU A 91 -26.03 -5.47 -16.65
N ASP A 92 -25.44 -4.28 -16.86
CA ASP A 92 -24.91 -3.89 -18.16
C ASP A 92 -23.65 -4.69 -18.52
N PRO A 93 -23.59 -5.36 -19.70
CA PRO A 93 -22.43 -6.17 -20.10
C PRO A 93 -21.12 -5.40 -20.18
N LYS A 94 -21.15 -4.13 -20.63
CA LYS A 94 -19.96 -3.28 -20.71
C LYS A 94 -19.44 -2.95 -19.31
N GLN A 95 -20.31 -2.50 -18.42
CA GLN A 95 -19.95 -2.21 -17.03
C GLN A 95 -19.42 -3.47 -16.34
N ARG A 96 -20.04 -4.63 -16.57
CA ARG A 96 -19.58 -5.90 -16.02
C ARG A 96 -18.15 -6.24 -16.45
N MET A 97 -17.83 -6.04 -17.72
CA MET A 97 -16.49 -6.25 -18.27
C MET A 97 -15.48 -5.28 -17.63
N ASP A 98 -15.81 -3.99 -17.57
CA ASP A 98 -14.94 -2.97 -16.99
C ASP A 98 -14.67 -3.24 -15.50
N ASP A 99 -15.70 -3.58 -14.74
CA ASP A 99 -15.57 -3.92 -13.31
C ASP A 99 -14.76 -5.22 -13.12
N MET A 100 -14.92 -6.23 -13.98
CA MET A 100 -14.13 -7.46 -13.93
C MET A 100 -12.64 -7.20 -14.20
N ILE A 101 -12.32 -6.38 -15.19
CA ILE A 101 -10.94 -5.99 -15.51
C ILE A 101 -10.31 -5.26 -14.32
N ASN A 102 -11.03 -4.31 -13.72
CA ASN A 102 -10.52 -3.57 -12.58
C ASN A 102 -10.37 -4.45 -11.33
N PHE A 103 -11.33 -5.34 -11.08
CA PHE A 103 -11.24 -6.31 -9.99
C PHE A 103 -10.01 -7.21 -10.12
N THR A 104 -9.82 -7.83 -11.28
CA THR A 104 -8.69 -8.76 -11.52
C THR A 104 -7.35 -8.04 -11.49
N LYS A 105 -7.26 -6.81 -12.02
CA LYS A 105 -6.08 -5.95 -11.89
C LYS A 105 -5.76 -5.66 -10.41
N ASN A 106 -6.76 -5.31 -9.62
CA ASN A 106 -6.58 -5.05 -8.20
C ASN A 106 -6.13 -6.30 -7.43
N MET A 107 -6.64 -7.49 -7.80
CA MET A 107 -6.17 -8.76 -7.21
C MET A 107 -4.68 -9.04 -7.53
N ALA A 108 -4.25 -8.79 -8.75
CA ALA A 108 -2.84 -8.92 -9.13
C ALA A 108 -1.94 -7.94 -8.36
N LEU A 109 -2.38 -6.68 -8.20
CA LEU A 109 -1.67 -5.67 -7.41
C LEU A 109 -1.64 -6.05 -5.92
N MET A 110 -2.73 -6.58 -5.38
CA MET A 110 -2.79 -7.06 -3.99
C MET A 110 -1.83 -8.23 -3.78
N GLY A 111 -1.78 -9.19 -4.71
CA GLY A 111 -0.80 -10.27 -4.69
C GLY A 111 0.64 -9.75 -4.69
N SER A 112 0.93 -8.71 -5.47
CA SER A 112 2.24 -8.05 -5.48
C SER A 112 2.56 -7.37 -4.15
N ALA A 113 1.58 -6.71 -3.52
CA ALA A 113 1.75 -6.11 -2.20
C ALA A 113 2.06 -7.18 -1.13
N LEU A 114 1.32 -8.29 -1.15
CA LEU A 114 1.56 -9.42 -0.24
C LEU A 114 2.95 -10.04 -0.45
N ALA A 115 3.39 -10.20 -1.70
CA ALA A 115 4.74 -10.69 -2.02
C ALA A 115 5.83 -9.74 -1.48
N LEU A 116 5.63 -8.43 -1.58
CA LEU A 116 6.54 -7.44 -0.99
C LEU A 116 6.63 -7.54 0.54
N MET A 117 5.53 -7.87 1.24
CA MET A 117 5.55 -8.08 2.68
C MET A 117 6.42 -9.27 3.11
N GLY A 118 6.60 -10.26 2.23
CA GLY A 118 7.46 -11.42 2.46
C GLY A 118 8.96 -11.11 2.33
N VAL A 119 9.36 -9.97 1.80
CA VAL A 119 10.77 -9.60 1.63
C VAL A 119 11.38 -9.17 2.96
N GLU A 120 12.54 -9.72 3.30
CA GLU A 120 13.26 -9.36 4.53
C GLU A 120 13.77 -7.92 4.51
N GLU A 121 13.65 -7.25 5.65
CA GLU A 121 14.17 -5.90 5.87
C GLU A 121 15.59 -5.97 6.49
N PRO A 122 16.47 -4.98 6.20
CA PRO A 122 16.24 -3.79 5.38
C PRO A 122 16.27 -4.06 3.87
N TRP A 123 15.35 -3.43 3.15
CA TRP A 123 15.33 -3.57 1.71
C TRP A 123 16.53 -2.88 1.04
N PRO A 124 17.04 -3.38 -0.09
CA PRO A 124 18.13 -2.73 -0.83
C PRO A 124 17.78 -1.28 -1.19
N ALA A 125 18.74 -0.37 -1.07
CA ALA A 125 18.58 1.07 -1.36
C ALA A 125 17.44 1.75 -0.57
N SER A 126 17.20 1.32 0.68
CA SER A 126 16.32 2.00 1.61
C SER A 126 17.00 3.19 2.25
N LEU A 127 16.23 4.24 2.56
CA LEU A 127 16.75 5.35 3.36
C LEU A 127 17.08 4.86 4.78
N PRO A 128 18.23 5.28 5.34
CA PRO A 128 18.58 4.93 6.70
C PRO A 128 17.58 5.59 7.67
N VAL A 129 16.76 4.79 8.32
CA VAL A 129 15.98 5.25 9.47
C VAL A 129 16.87 5.12 10.69
N ALA A 130 17.15 6.23 11.37
CA ALA A 130 17.88 6.22 12.64
C ALA A 130 17.15 5.27 13.61
N GLN A 131 17.71 4.09 13.81
CA GLN A 131 17.22 3.19 14.85
C GLN A 131 17.60 3.82 16.19
N PRO A 132 16.65 4.04 17.11
CA PRO A 132 17.02 4.48 18.44
C PRO A 132 17.93 3.41 19.05
N GLN A 133 19.16 3.78 19.38
CA GLN A 133 20.23 2.93 19.96
C GLN A 133 19.87 2.42 21.38
N ARG A 134 18.61 2.12 21.61
CA ARG A 134 18.07 1.83 22.95
C ARG A 134 18.37 0.41 23.43
N PHE A 135 18.76 -0.51 22.55
CA PHE A 135 18.92 -1.91 22.94
C PHE A 135 20.37 -2.40 23.09
N GLU A 136 21.37 -1.71 22.51
CA GLU A 136 22.75 -2.15 22.68
C GLU A 136 23.34 -1.80 24.06
N ARG A 137 22.89 -0.72 24.71
CA ARG A 137 23.34 -0.39 26.07
C ARG A 137 22.94 -1.44 27.09
N VAL A 138 21.74 -2.00 26.99
CA VAL A 138 21.24 -3.01 27.94
C VAL A 138 22.01 -4.33 27.78
N ARG A 139 22.34 -4.72 26.55
CA ARG A 139 23.12 -5.94 26.28
C ARG A 139 24.59 -5.83 26.75
N ARG A 140 25.21 -4.65 26.70
CA ARG A 140 26.57 -4.44 27.20
C ARG A 140 26.63 -4.47 28.73
N PHE A 141 25.59 -4.01 29.42
CA PHE A 141 25.53 -4.09 30.90
C PHE A 141 25.31 -5.52 31.39
N ALA A 142 24.51 -6.32 30.68
CA ALA A 142 24.23 -7.71 31.05
C ALA A 142 25.40 -8.68 30.79
N ARG A 143 26.45 -8.27 30.07
CA ARG A 143 27.63 -9.08 29.76
C ARG A 143 28.89 -8.69 30.54
N ARG A 144 28.79 -7.86 31.60
CA ARG A 144 29.93 -7.66 32.49
C ARG A 144 30.06 -8.90 33.40
N PRO A 145 31.16 -9.69 33.30
CA PRO A 145 31.37 -10.74 34.25
C PRO A 145 31.57 -10.09 35.64
N LEU A 146 30.85 -10.62 36.63
CA LEU A 146 31.12 -10.31 38.02
C LEU A 146 32.58 -10.71 38.28
N ALA A 147 33.44 -9.70 38.48
CA ALA A 147 34.80 -9.94 38.91
C ALA A 147 34.71 -10.53 40.33
N ALA A 148 35.30 -11.73 40.46
CA ALA A 148 35.50 -12.39 41.75
C ALA A 148 36.62 -11.69 42.51
#